data_6b2b221833ddce726e64d1eedbcde158
#
_entry.id   6b2b221833ddce726e64d1eedbcde158
#
_cell.length_a   1.000
_cell.length_b   1.000
_cell.length_c   1.000
_cell.angle_alpha   90.00
_cell.angle_beta   90.00
_cell.angle_gamma   90.00
#
_symmetry.space_group_name_H-M   'P 1'
#
loop_
_entity.id
_entity.type
_entity.pdbx_description
1 polymer ?
#
loop_
_entity_poly.entity_id
_entity_poly.type
_entity_poly.pdbx_seq_one_letter_code
_entity_poly.pdbx_strand_id
1 'polypeptide(L)'
;MAIPSAVSHLPLELPSRARPTASADEPGVLAKALSGLEIVNDHRWAWANYKRTVRDLSAMSTARRLIEIGGGRDPLFDRAEIKELGVAMTINDIASSELAALPEGYQTACFDVAGDISCVADLRDRFDLAFSRMVFEHVADGQRAWSNLYKVLAPGGIALAFVPTLYAAPFVLNWLLPDKLAAAIVKSIFHHRTDDEDPVFPARYSWCFADDARLRSMLSAIGYREIVVQPFYGHGYYRYFPLVRDVHEWFTGIARRRDWRLLASFAYIAARK
;
A
#
# COMPACT_ATOMS: atom_id res chain seq x y z
N MET A 1 0.41 -16.46 22.16
CA MET A 1 -1.05 -16.63 22.13
C MET A 1 -1.41 -16.84 20.66
N ALA A 2 -1.90 -18.02 20.27
CA ALA A 2 -2.21 -18.35 18.88
C ALA A 2 -3.49 -17.61 18.46
N ILE A 3 -3.43 -16.83 17.40
CA ILE A 3 -4.57 -16.12 16.81
C ILE A 3 -5.39 -17.17 16.06
N PRO A 4 -6.69 -17.38 16.33
CA PRO A 4 -7.51 -18.30 15.57
C PRO A 4 -7.72 -17.74 14.18
N SER A 5 -7.37 -18.51 13.14
CA SER A 5 -7.63 -18.18 11.73
C SER A 5 -9.12 -18.35 11.45
N ALA A 6 -9.84 -17.25 11.40
CA ALA A 6 -11.20 -17.23 10.88
C ALA A 6 -11.16 -16.72 9.43
N VAL A 7 -11.07 -17.65 8.48
CA VAL A 7 -11.37 -17.36 7.07
C VAL A 7 -12.84 -17.68 6.86
N SER A 8 -13.68 -16.67 6.62
CA SER A 8 -15.06 -16.92 6.23
C SER A 8 -15.08 -17.35 4.76
N HIS A 9 -15.24 -18.64 4.52
CA HIS A 9 -15.34 -19.21 3.17
C HIS A 9 -16.75 -19.02 2.61
N LEU A 10 -16.95 -17.94 1.85
CA LEU A 10 -18.01 -17.95 0.84
C LEU A 10 -17.44 -18.54 -0.44
N PRO A 11 -18.09 -19.53 -1.10
CA PRO A 11 -17.61 -20.11 -2.33
C PRO A 11 -17.55 -19.03 -3.43
N LEU A 12 -16.37 -18.78 -3.97
CA LEU A 12 -16.13 -17.93 -5.12
C LEU A 12 -16.56 -18.68 -6.39
N GLU A 13 -17.84 -18.62 -6.76
CA GLU A 13 -18.25 -18.92 -8.12
C GLU A 13 -17.93 -17.74 -9.04
N LEU A 14 -16.70 -17.67 -9.50
CA LEU A 14 -16.32 -16.78 -10.60
C LEU A 14 -16.44 -17.56 -11.92
N PRO A 15 -17.00 -16.95 -12.98
CA PRO A 15 -17.07 -17.59 -14.27
C PRO A 15 -15.66 -17.97 -14.73
N SER A 16 -15.50 -19.25 -15.09
CA SER A 16 -14.29 -19.81 -15.69
C SER A 16 -14.02 -19.10 -17.02
N ARG A 17 -13.18 -18.06 -17.00
CA ARG A 17 -12.53 -17.55 -18.20
C ARG A 17 -11.08 -18.01 -18.20
N ALA A 18 -10.66 -18.62 -19.32
CA ALA A 18 -9.28 -18.93 -19.58
C ALA A 18 -8.41 -17.71 -19.29
N ARG A 19 -7.40 -17.86 -18.39
CA ARG A 19 -6.39 -16.83 -18.16
C ARG A 19 -5.76 -16.45 -19.48
N PRO A 20 -5.68 -15.18 -19.86
CA PRO A 20 -4.79 -14.80 -20.93
C PRO A 20 -3.39 -15.26 -20.49
N THR A 21 -2.75 -16.10 -21.23
CA THR A 21 -1.32 -16.37 -21.14
C THR A 21 -0.65 -15.09 -21.59
N ALA A 22 -0.43 -14.15 -20.64
CA ALA A 22 0.43 -13.01 -20.88
C ALA A 22 1.80 -13.61 -21.24
N SER A 23 2.24 -13.39 -22.48
CA SER A 23 3.56 -13.79 -22.92
C SER A 23 4.57 -13.16 -21.98
N ALA A 24 5.55 -13.93 -21.52
CA ALA A 24 6.57 -13.49 -20.56
C ALA A 24 7.45 -12.34 -21.06
N ASP A 25 7.21 -11.85 -22.27
CA ASP A 25 8.06 -10.95 -23.04
C ASP A 25 7.45 -9.59 -23.41
N GLU A 26 6.28 -9.18 -22.84
CA GLU A 26 5.86 -7.79 -22.99
C GLU A 26 6.52 -6.93 -21.90
N PRO A 27 7.61 -6.22 -22.22
CA PRO A 27 8.22 -5.28 -21.27
C PRO A 27 7.27 -4.10 -21.08
N GLY A 28 6.95 -3.80 -19.84
CA GLY A 28 6.33 -2.52 -19.51
C GLY A 28 4.82 -2.49 -19.32
N VAL A 29 4.15 -3.61 -19.03
CA VAL A 29 2.71 -3.59 -18.69
C VAL A 29 2.44 -2.67 -17.51
N LEU A 30 3.23 -2.76 -16.45
CA LEU A 30 3.10 -1.93 -15.26
C LEU A 30 3.53 -0.48 -15.53
N ALA A 31 4.65 -0.28 -16.24
CA ALA A 31 5.09 1.05 -16.63
C ALA A 31 4.08 1.72 -17.56
N LYS A 32 3.51 1.00 -18.53
CA LYS A 32 2.46 1.49 -19.42
C LYS A 32 1.18 1.83 -18.64
N ALA A 33 0.81 1.02 -17.67
CA ALA A 33 -0.36 1.27 -16.83
C ALA A 33 -0.19 2.56 -16.02
N LEU A 34 0.97 2.76 -15.41
CA LEU A 34 1.26 3.95 -14.62
C LEU A 34 1.54 5.19 -15.49
N SER A 35 2.13 5.04 -16.68
CA SER A 35 2.35 6.18 -17.59
C SER A 35 1.08 6.69 -18.23
N GLY A 36 0.05 5.88 -18.34
CA GLY A 36 -1.30 6.31 -18.77
C GLY A 36 -2.03 7.18 -17.75
N LEU A 37 -1.55 7.19 -16.48
CA LEU A 37 -1.98 8.13 -15.46
C LEU A 37 -1.15 9.42 -15.64
N GLU A 38 -1.76 10.54 -15.90
CA GLU A 38 -1.08 11.85 -15.91
C GLU A 38 -0.58 12.18 -14.48
N ILE A 39 0.48 11.50 -14.03
CA ILE A 39 0.97 11.57 -12.67
C ILE A 39 1.65 12.90 -12.41
N VAL A 40 1.16 13.63 -11.42
CA VAL A 40 1.83 14.79 -10.84
C VAL A 40 2.58 14.33 -9.61
N ASN A 41 3.90 14.58 -9.54
CA ASN A 41 4.77 14.17 -8.43
C ASN A 41 4.54 15.03 -7.16
N ASP A 42 3.29 15.18 -6.76
CA ASP A 42 2.83 15.94 -5.59
C ASP A 42 2.01 15.02 -4.68
N HIS A 43 2.21 15.15 -3.36
CA HIS A 43 1.52 14.32 -2.39
C HIS A 43 -0.02 14.42 -2.46
N ARG A 44 -0.56 15.61 -2.78
CA ARG A 44 -2.02 15.81 -2.89
C ARG A 44 -2.59 14.99 -4.05
N TRP A 45 -1.84 14.95 -5.17
CA TRP A 45 -2.20 14.11 -6.30
C TRP A 45 -2.21 12.62 -5.88
N ALA A 46 -1.16 12.16 -5.17
CA ALA A 46 -1.06 10.78 -4.72
C ALA A 46 -2.26 10.36 -3.86
N TRP A 47 -2.60 11.17 -2.85
CA TRP A 47 -3.75 10.89 -2.00
C TRP A 47 -5.08 10.90 -2.76
N ALA A 48 -5.31 11.90 -3.60
CA ALA A 48 -6.55 12.05 -4.35
C ALA A 48 -6.75 10.96 -5.42
N ASN A 49 -5.66 10.42 -5.97
CA ASN A 49 -5.73 9.50 -7.09
C ASN A 49 -5.37 8.04 -6.77
N TYR A 50 -5.09 7.69 -5.51
CA TYR A 50 -4.71 6.32 -5.17
C TYR A 50 -5.82 5.31 -5.53
N LYS A 51 -7.05 5.60 -5.16
CA LYS A 51 -8.22 4.77 -5.49
C LYS A 51 -8.39 4.59 -7.01
N ARG A 52 -8.23 5.68 -7.78
CA ARG A 52 -8.23 5.64 -9.24
C ARG A 52 -7.08 4.78 -9.77
N THR A 53 -5.87 4.93 -9.22
CA THR A 53 -4.70 4.14 -9.61
C THR A 53 -4.95 2.64 -9.44
N VAL A 54 -5.52 2.21 -8.30
CA VAL A 54 -5.88 0.80 -8.07
C VAL A 54 -6.92 0.33 -9.08
N ARG A 55 -7.96 1.15 -9.35
CA ARG A 55 -9.00 0.86 -10.34
C ARG A 55 -8.41 0.68 -11.75
N ASP A 56 -7.56 1.60 -12.18
CA ASP A 56 -6.96 1.59 -13.50
C ASP A 56 -5.99 0.41 -13.67
N LEU A 57 -5.17 0.09 -12.65
CA LEU A 57 -4.33 -1.11 -12.62
C LEU A 57 -5.16 -2.39 -12.70
N SER A 58 -6.29 -2.47 -11.98
CA SER A 58 -7.19 -3.61 -12.03
C SER A 58 -7.77 -3.79 -13.44
N ALA A 59 -8.22 -2.72 -14.06
CA ALA A 59 -8.81 -2.76 -15.41
C ALA A 59 -7.77 -3.16 -16.46
N MET A 60 -6.57 -2.59 -16.44
CA MET A 60 -5.51 -2.82 -17.42
C MET A 60 -4.87 -4.21 -17.28
N SER A 61 -4.72 -4.71 -16.06
CA SER A 61 -4.20 -6.06 -15.80
C SER A 61 -5.26 -7.15 -15.93
N THR A 62 -6.51 -6.79 -16.25
CA THR A 62 -7.66 -7.70 -16.24
C THR A 62 -7.82 -8.47 -14.93
N ALA A 63 -7.39 -7.86 -13.83
CA ALA A 63 -7.45 -8.45 -12.50
C ALA A 63 -8.89 -8.72 -12.09
N ARG A 64 -9.13 -9.91 -11.52
CA ARG A 64 -10.46 -10.34 -11.06
C ARG A 64 -10.50 -10.60 -9.56
N ARG A 65 -9.36 -10.90 -8.96
CA ARG A 65 -9.23 -11.21 -7.54
C ARG A 65 -8.25 -10.24 -6.91
N LEU A 66 -8.77 -9.37 -6.10
CA LEU A 66 -8.02 -8.33 -5.42
C LEU A 66 -7.89 -8.64 -3.93
N ILE A 67 -6.79 -8.22 -3.32
CA ILE A 67 -6.65 -8.19 -1.86
C ILE A 67 -6.13 -6.81 -1.43
N GLU A 68 -6.84 -6.21 -0.48
CA GLU A 68 -6.38 -5.01 0.24
C GLU A 68 -5.69 -5.43 1.53
N ILE A 69 -4.46 -5.01 1.72
CA ILE A 69 -3.66 -5.26 2.91
C ILE A 69 -3.84 -4.10 3.88
N GLY A 70 -4.28 -4.41 5.13
CA GLY A 70 -4.53 -3.41 6.16
C GLY A 70 -5.75 -2.53 5.85
N GLY A 71 -6.76 -3.10 5.18
CA GLY A 71 -8.01 -2.37 4.87
C GLY A 71 -8.90 -2.17 6.09
N GLY A 72 -8.79 -3.08 7.08
CA GLY A 72 -9.53 -2.97 8.33
C GLY A 72 -11.02 -2.67 8.16
N ARG A 73 -11.52 -1.79 9.00
CA ARG A 73 -12.92 -1.31 8.99
C ARG A 73 -13.23 -0.27 7.90
N ASP A 74 -12.21 0.30 7.24
CA ASP A 74 -12.33 1.36 6.22
C ASP A 74 -11.64 0.95 4.91
N PRO A 75 -12.21 -0.03 4.18
CA PRO A 75 -11.63 -0.49 2.92
C PRO A 75 -11.69 0.61 1.85
N LEU A 76 -10.72 0.59 0.92
CA LEU A 76 -10.61 1.58 -0.15
C LEU A 76 -11.84 1.63 -1.06
N PHE A 77 -12.49 0.50 -1.28
CA PHE A 77 -13.68 0.37 -2.12
C PHE A 77 -14.87 -0.10 -1.29
N ASP A 78 -16.00 0.57 -1.45
CA ASP A 78 -17.25 0.08 -0.93
C ASP A 78 -17.82 -1.09 -1.76
N ARG A 79 -18.88 -1.74 -1.28
CA ARG A 79 -19.47 -2.91 -1.93
C ARG A 79 -20.08 -2.61 -3.30
N ALA A 80 -20.61 -1.40 -3.49
CA ALA A 80 -21.20 -1.00 -4.76
C ALA A 80 -20.09 -0.83 -5.81
N GLU A 81 -18.98 -0.22 -5.43
CA GLU A 81 -17.80 -0.04 -6.27
C GLU A 81 -17.14 -1.39 -6.62
N ILE A 82 -17.03 -2.32 -5.67
CA ILE A 82 -16.51 -3.69 -5.92
C ILE A 82 -17.38 -4.41 -6.95
N LYS A 83 -18.70 -4.29 -6.81
CA LYS A 83 -19.65 -4.86 -7.77
C LYS A 83 -19.53 -4.21 -9.15
N GLU A 84 -19.41 -2.88 -9.21
CA GLU A 84 -19.20 -2.13 -10.46
C GLU A 84 -17.89 -2.56 -11.17
N LEU A 85 -16.81 -2.76 -10.40
CA LEU A 85 -15.55 -3.25 -10.92
C LEU A 85 -15.63 -4.70 -11.44
N GLY A 86 -16.64 -5.46 -11.02
CA GLY A 86 -16.81 -6.87 -11.39
C GLY A 86 -15.67 -7.77 -10.89
N VAL A 87 -15.15 -7.47 -9.70
CA VAL A 87 -14.02 -8.18 -9.07
C VAL A 87 -14.45 -8.87 -7.77
N ALA A 88 -13.71 -9.89 -7.38
CA ALA A 88 -13.77 -10.44 -6.03
C ALA A 88 -12.67 -9.76 -5.19
N MET A 89 -13.03 -9.15 -4.09
CA MET A 89 -12.12 -8.41 -3.23
C MET A 89 -12.10 -9.00 -1.83
N THR A 90 -10.89 -9.27 -1.33
CA THR A 90 -10.61 -9.72 0.04
C THR A 90 -10.00 -8.56 0.82
N ILE A 91 -10.53 -8.29 2.01
CA ILE A 91 -9.97 -7.31 2.93
C ILE A 91 -9.10 -8.05 3.95
N ASN A 92 -7.84 -7.68 4.04
CA ASN A 92 -6.92 -8.18 5.07
C ASN A 92 -6.73 -7.15 6.16
N ASP A 93 -6.60 -7.63 7.38
CA ASP A 93 -6.03 -6.90 8.51
C ASP A 93 -5.35 -7.88 9.48
N ILE A 94 -4.42 -7.37 10.29
CA ILE A 94 -3.79 -8.12 11.37
C ILE A 94 -4.73 -8.25 12.58
N ALA A 95 -5.62 -7.28 12.77
CA ALA A 95 -6.59 -7.23 13.86
C ALA A 95 -7.94 -7.80 13.41
N SER A 96 -8.34 -8.94 14.00
CA SER A 96 -9.65 -9.54 13.73
C SER A 96 -10.83 -8.63 14.12
N SER A 97 -10.64 -7.76 15.13
CA SER A 97 -11.64 -6.75 15.53
C SER A 97 -11.92 -5.72 14.45
N GLU A 98 -10.91 -5.32 13.67
CA GLU A 98 -11.08 -4.41 12.54
C GLU A 98 -11.91 -5.06 11.44
N LEU A 99 -11.64 -6.31 11.13
CA LEU A 99 -12.40 -7.07 10.14
C LEU A 99 -13.84 -7.35 10.60
N ALA A 100 -14.05 -7.57 11.91
CA ALA A 100 -15.37 -7.78 12.47
C ALA A 100 -16.25 -6.51 12.46
N ALA A 101 -15.64 -5.33 12.35
CA ALA A 101 -16.36 -4.06 12.23
C ALA A 101 -16.80 -3.74 10.79
N LEU A 102 -16.36 -4.53 9.79
CA LEU A 102 -16.82 -4.38 8.42
C LEU A 102 -18.33 -4.70 8.29
N PRO A 103 -19.05 -3.99 7.45
CA PRO A 103 -20.40 -4.39 7.07
C PRO A 103 -20.43 -5.82 6.49
N GLU A 104 -21.54 -6.52 6.65
CA GLU A 104 -21.70 -7.86 6.08
C GLU A 104 -21.45 -7.89 4.56
N GLY A 105 -20.87 -8.99 4.07
CA GLY A 105 -20.69 -9.26 2.64
C GLY A 105 -19.34 -8.90 2.06
N TYR A 106 -18.36 -8.47 2.88
CA TYR A 106 -16.95 -8.46 2.48
C TYR A 106 -16.31 -9.83 2.70
N GLN A 107 -15.43 -10.24 1.79
CA GLN A 107 -14.51 -11.34 2.06
C GLN A 107 -13.36 -10.84 2.91
N THR A 108 -12.98 -11.59 3.95
CA THR A 108 -11.94 -11.18 4.88
C THR A 108 -10.87 -12.23 5.05
N ALA A 109 -9.64 -11.80 5.35
CA ALA A 109 -8.53 -12.66 5.67
C ALA A 109 -7.69 -12.04 6.79
N CYS A 110 -7.68 -12.65 7.98
CA CYS A 110 -6.94 -12.15 9.14
C CYS A 110 -5.56 -12.79 9.18
N PHE A 111 -4.52 -12.01 8.87
CA PHE A 111 -3.12 -12.43 8.97
C PHE A 111 -2.17 -11.24 8.99
N ASP A 112 -1.01 -11.41 9.62
CA ASP A 112 0.10 -10.46 9.54
C ASP A 112 0.83 -10.63 8.21
N VAL A 113 0.85 -9.58 7.38
CA VAL A 113 1.53 -9.58 6.08
C VAL A 113 3.04 -9.85 6.19
N ALA A 114 3.68 -9.51 7.32
CA ALA A 114 5.08 -9.80 7.61
C ALA A 114 5.28 -11.06 8.48
N GLY A 115 4.18 -11.71 8.87
CA GLY A 115 4.18 -12.89 9.71
C GLY A 115 4.40 -14.21 8.95
N ASP A 116 4.11 -15.30 9.63
CA ASP A 116 4.00 -16.61 9.00
C ASP A 116 2.61 -16.73 8.34
N ILE A 117 2.60 -16.87 7.02
CA ILE A 117 1.37 -17.02 6.24
C ILE A 117 1.00 -18.47 5.95
N SER A 118 1.61 -19.44 6.64
CA SER A 118 1.23 -20.86 6.51
C SER A 118 -0.23 -21.12 6.90
N CYS A 119 -0.77 -20.31 7.82
CA CYS A 119 -2.17 -20.37 8.24
C CYS A 119 -3.16 -19.95 7.14
N VAL A 120 -2.70 -19.29 6.08
CA VAL A 120 -3.49 -18.86 4.91
C VAL A 120 -2.88 -19.42 3.61
N ALA A 121 -2.40 -20.67 3.66
CA ALA A 121 -1.76 -21.32 2.52
C ALA A 121 -2.68 -21.45 1.30
N ASP A 122 -3.98 -21.46 1.51
CA ASP A 122 -5.03 -21.43 0.47
C ASP A 122 -5.09 -20.12 -0.31
N LEU A 123 -4.47 -19.05 0.19
CA LEU A 123 -4.35 -17.76 -0.51
C LEU A 123 -3.15 -17.73 -1.46
N ARG A 124 -2.31 -18.77 -1.49
CA ARG A 124 -1.15 -18.82 -2.38
C ARG A 124 -1.57 -18.77 -3.86
N ASP A 125 -0.85 -17.96 -4.65
CA ASP A 125 -1.07 -17.77 -6.09
C ASP A 125 -2.52 -17.40 -6.46
N ARG A 126 -3.21 -16.71 -5.55
CA ARG A 126 -4.64 -16.48 -5.67
C ARG A 126 -4.99 -15.11 -6.26
N PHE A 127 -4.26 -14.07 -5.91
CA PHE A 127 -4.65 -12.71 -6.23
C PHE A 127 -3.97 -12.16 -7.47
N ASP A 128 -4.73 -11.44 -8.28
CA ASP A 128 -4.23 -10.79 -9.49
C ASP A 128 -3.67 -9.39 -9.17
N LEU A 129 -4.21 -8.75 -8.10
CA LEU A 129 -3.73 -7.47 -7.59
C LEU A 129 -3.79 -7.47 -6.05
N ALA A 130 -2.65 -7.19 -5.42
CA ALA A 130 -2.56 -6.90 -3.99
C ALA A 130 -2.20 -5.42 -3.82
N PHE A 131 -2.94 -4.69 -2.97
CA PHE A 131 -2.64 -3.28 -2.76
C PHE A 131 -2.76 -2.91 -1.28
N SER A 132 -2.05 -1.84 -0.88
CA SER A 132 -2.08 -1.30 0.48
C SER A 132 -1.95 0.21 0.48
N ARG A 133 -2.60 0.86 1.45
CA ARG A 133 -2.54 2.31 1.63
C ARG A 133 -2.09 2.63 3.06
N MET A 134 -0.88 3.16 3.21
CA MET A 134 -0.35 3.60 4.52
C MET A 134 -0.32 2.49 5.57
N VAL A 135 0.25 1.33 5.19
CA VAL A 135 0.37 0.14 6.05
C VAL A 135 1.84 -0.23 6.26
N PHE A 136 2.65 -0.17 5.22
CA PHE A 136 4.02 -0.68 5.24
C PHE A 136 4.92 0.07 6.23
N GLU A 137 4.61 1.32 6.57
CA GLU A 137 5.32 2.07 7.60
C GLU A 137 5.20 1.45 8.99
N HIS A 138 4.15 0.68 9.24
CA HIS A 138 3.92 -0.01 10.52
C HIS A 138 4.48 -1.44 10.53
N VAL A 139 4.88 -1.95 9.38
CA VAL A 139 5.40 -3.30 9.23
C VAL A 139 6.84 -3.40 9.72
N ALA A 140 7.11 -4.34 10.63
CA ALA A 140 8.43 -4.51 11.22
C ALA A 140 9.48 -5.05 10.20
N ASP A 141 9.06 -5.96 9.32
CA ASP A 141 9.89 -6.58 8.29
C ASP A 141 9.24 -6.39 6.91
N GLY A 142 9.55 -5.26 6.27
CA GLY A 142 9.02 -4.91 4.96
C GLY A 142 9.46 -5.88 3.86
N GLN A 143 10.68 -6.43 3.93
CA GLN A 143 11.15 -7.41 2.95
C GLN A 143 10.33 -8.71 3.04
N ARG A 144 10.02 -9.16 4.25
CA ARG A 144 9.16 -10.33 4.45
C ARG A 144 7.74 -10.08 3.99
N ALA A 145 7.20 -8.86 4.23
CA ALA A 145 5.90 -8.47 3.71
C ALA A 145 5.85 -8.54 2.18
N TRP A 146 6.82 -7.97 1.48
CA TRP A 146 6.93 -8.09 0.02
C TRP A 146 7.06 -9.55 -0.45
N SER A 147 7.84 -10.38 0.27
CA SER A 147 7.97 -11.81 -0.02
C SER A 147 6.63 -12.55 0.14
N ASN A 148 5.85 -12.20 1.17
CA ASN A 148 4.54 -12.80 1.39
C ASN A 148 3.51 -12.32 0.35
N LEU A 149 3.53 -11.03 -0.05
CA LEU A 149 2.72 -10.57 -1.19
C LEU A 149 3.07 -11.33 -2.47
N TYR A 150 4.35 -11.57 -2.73
CA TYR A 150 4.77 -12.40 -3.87
C TYR A 150 4.15 -13.80 -3.84
N LYS A 151 4.06 -14.43 -2.66
CA LYS A 151 3.49 -15.78 -2.51
C LYS A 151 1.98 -15.81 -2.75
N VAL A 152 1.24 -14.79 -2.32
CA VAL A 152 -0.23 -14.74 -2.51
C VAL A 152 -0.64 -14.26 -3.89
N LEU A 153 0.24 -13.55 -4.60
CA LEU A 153 -0.01 -13.13 -5.98
C LEU A 153 0.03 -14.31 -6.95
N ALA A 154 -0.92 -14.34 -7.86
CA ALA A 154 -0.90 -15.24 -9.02
C ALA A 154 0.27 -14.89 -9.96
N PRO A 155 0.75 -15.83 -10.79
CA PRO A 155 1.72 -15.51 -11.83
C PRO A 155 1.25 -14.34 -12.70
N GLY A 156 2.11 -13.32 -12.86
CA GLY A 156 1.77 -12.06 -13.53
C GLY A 156 0.96 -11.07 -12.70
N GLY A 157 0.62 -11.40 -11.46
CA GLY A 157 -0.07 -10.53 -10.53
C GLY A 157 0.78 -9.33 -10.09
N ILE A 158 0.12 -8.27 -9.65
CA ILE A 158 0.74 -6.99 -9.30
C ILE A 158 0.57 -6.73 -7.80
N ALA A 159 1.64 -6.28 -7.14
CA ALA A 159 1.58 -5.65 -5.83
C ALA A 159 1.72 -4.14 -5.98
N LEU A 160 0.89 -3.35 -5.28
CA LEU A 160 0.95 -1.89 -5.22
C LEU A 160 0.91 -1.44 -3.76
N ALA A 161 1.94 -0.74 -3.30
CA ALA A 161 1.95 -0.13 -1.97
C ALA A 161 2.04 1.40 -2.08
N PHE A 162 1.17 2.11 -1.36
CA PHE A 162 1.28 3.53 -1.12
C PHE A 162 1.86 3.73 0.27
N VAL A 163 3.07 4.27 0.34
CA VAL A 163 3.86 4.38 1.58
C VAL A 163 4.36 5.81 1.81
N PRO A 164 4.46 6.27 3.08
CA PRO A 164 5.29 7.39 3.43
C PRO A 164 6.75 6.96 3.39
N THR A 165 7.67 7.86 3.06
CA THR A 165 9.09 7.54 2.92
C THR A 165 9.90 8.03 4.11
N LEU A 166 10.80 7.18 4.60
CA LEU A 166 11.55 7.42 5.84
C LEU A 166 12.28 8.76 5.88
N TYR A 167 12.87 9.20 4.76
CA TYR A 167 13.74 10.38 4.75
C TYR A 167 13.03 11.72 4.59
N ALA A 168 11.71 11.75 4.52
CA ALA A 168 10.97 13.01 4.64
C ALA A 168 11.11 13.57 6.07
N ALA A 169 11.44 14.85 6.19
CA ALA A 169 11.76 15.48 7.46
C ALA A 169 10.78 15.20 8.62
N PRO A 170 9.44 15.26 8.43
CA PRO A 170 8.51 14.93 9.51
C PRO A 170 8.54 13.45 9.92
N PHE A 171 8.84 12.55 8.98
CA PHE A 171 8.89 11.10 9.26
C PHE A 171 10.22 10.69 9.92
N VAL A 172 11.34 11.33 9.55
CA VAL A 172 12.61 11.18 10.26
C VAL A 172 12.45 11.65 11.72
N LEU A 173 11.80 12.79 11.93
CA LEU A 173 11.55 13.28 13.28
C LEU A 173 10.66 12.31 14.08
N ASN A 174 9.59 11.81 13.47
CA ASN A 174 8.71 10.82 14.10
C ASN A 174 9.47 9.52 14.46
N TRP A 175 10.37 9.08 13.58
CA TRP A 175 11.19 7.89 13.80
C TRP A 175 12.25 8.05 14.90
N LEU A 176 12.80 9.27 15.06
CA LEU A 176 13.81 9.58 16.09
C LEU A 176 13.20 9.82 17.47
N LEU A 177 11.91 10.16 17.55
CA LEU A 177 11.24 10.42 18.82
C LEU A 177 10.78 9.12 19.48
N PRO A 178 10.87 9.03 20.83
CA PRO A 178 10.22 7.98 21.58
C PRO A 178 8.71 7.92 21.27
N ASP A 179 8.16 6.71 21.13
CA ASP A 179 6.75 6.50 20.71
C ASP A 179 5.74 7.36 21.49
N LYS A 180 5.94 7.50 22.83
CA LYS A 180 5.06 8.33 23.68
C LYS A 180 5.13 9.82 23.34
N LEU A 181 6.31 10.33 22.98
CA LEU A 181 6.50 11.73 22.62
C LEU A 181 5.99 12.01 21.21
N ALA A 182 6.23 11.10 20.27
CA ALA A 182 5.69 11.15 18.92
C ALA A 182 4.16 11.19 18.96
N ALA A 183 3.52 10.28 19.72
CA ALA A 183 2.07 10.26 19.91
C ALA A 183 1.53 11.57 20.54
N ALA A 184 2.21 12.12 21.55
CA ALA A 184 1.82 13.38 22.18
C ALA A 184 1.87 14.58 21.20
N ILE A 185 2.91 14.63 20.34
CA ILE A 185 3.04 15.67 19.31
C ILE A 185 1.96 15.53 18.25
N VAL A 186 1.71 14.30 17.77
CA VAL A 186 0.64 14.01 16.79
C VAL A 186 -0.72 14.43 17.36
N LYS A 187 -1.03 14.08 18.61
CA LYS A 187 -2.27 14.50 19.29
C LYS A 187 -2.38 16.01 19.43
N SER A 188 -1.28 16.71 19.75
CA SER A 188 -1.32 18.18 19.88
C SER A 188 -1.54 18.90 18.55
N ILE A 189 -1.13 18.30 17.43
CA ILE A 189 -1.30 18.87 16.08
C ILE A 189 -2.65 18.46 15.46
N PHE A 190 -3.11 17.23 15.73
CA PHE A 190 -4.33 16.66 15.18
C PHE A 190 -5.37 16.41 16.30
N HIS A 191 -5.99 17.47 16.79
CA HIS A 191 -6.93 17.47 17.92
C HIS A 191 -8.19 16.60 17.72
N HIS A 192 -8.40 16.01 16.54
CA HIS A 192 -9.58 15.20 16.19
C HIS A 192 -9.35 13.68 16.29
N ARG A 193 -8.14 13.23 16.67
CA ARG A 193 -7.88 11.79 16.88
C ARG A 193 -8.13 11.41 18.32
N THR A 194 -9.13 10.58 18.56
CA THR A 194 -9.39 9.92 19.85
C THR A 194 -8.77 8.53 19.86
N ASP A 195 -8.09 8.15 20.95
CA ASP A 195 -7.35 6.89 21.08
C ASP A 195 -8.21 5.63 20.99
N ASP A 196 -9.51 5.77 21.23
CA ASP A 196 -10.46 4.64 21.23
C ASP A 196 -10.96 4.29 19.81
N GLU A 197 -10.87 5.23 18.86
CA GLU A 197 -11.38 5.04 17.50
C GLU A 197 -10.27 4.75 16.47
N ASP A 198 -9.03 5.21 16.69
CA ASP A 198 -7.89 5.08 15.79
C ASP A 198 -6.63 4.66 16.55
N PRO A 199 -6.35 3.36 16.74
CA PRO A 199 -5.13 2.92 17.39
C PRO A 199 -3.89 3.36 16.61
N VAL A 200 -2.98 4.07 17.28
CA VAL A 200 -1.72 4.51 16.68
C VAL A 200 -0.71 3.36 16.71
N PHE A 201 -0.46 2.76 15.58
CA PHE A 201 0.59 1.76 15.45
C PHE A 201 1.98 2.43 15.37
N PRO A 202 3.02 1.85 16.03
CA PRO A 202 4.39 2.36 15.90
C PRO A 202 4.87 2.36 14.47
N ALA A 203 5.48 3.48 14.03
CA ALA A 203 6.03 3.58 12.69
C ALA A 203 7.44 2.96 12.65
N ARG A 204 7.66 1.98 11.77
CA ARG A 204 8.91 1.24 11.57
C ARG A 204 9.64 1.65 10.31
N TYR A 205 8.92 2.11 9.29
CA TYR A 205 9.44 2.51 7.97
C TYR A 205 10.34 1.48 7.29
N SER A 206 10.15 0.18 7.58
CA SER A 206 10.95 -0.89 6.99
C SER A 206 10.72 -0.97 5.48
N TRP A 207 11.76 -0.67 4.68
CA TRP A 207 11.71 -0.60 3.23
C TRP A 207 10.73 0.44 2.66
N CYS A 208 10.39 1.49 3.43
CA CYS A 208 9.62 2.63 2.97
C CYS A 208 10.54 3.71 2.39
N PHE A 209 10.97 3.54 1.16
CA PHE A 209 11.87 4.46 0.44
C PHE A 209 11.31 4.78 -0.94
N ALA A 210 11.72 5.91 -1.50
CA ALA A 210 11.50 6.23 -2.91
C ALA A 210 12.77 6.01 -3.78
N ASP A 211 13.77 5.31 -3.24
CA ASP A 211 15.00 4.93 -3.97
C ASP A 211 14.72 3.72 -4.87
N ASP A 212 14.63 3.98 -6.16
CA ASP A 212 14.34 2.97 -7.17
C ASP A 212 15.39 1.85 -7.21
N ALA A 213 16.68 2.17 -7.17
CA ALA A 213 17.75 1.18 -7.27
C ALA A 213 17.74 0.19 -6.10
N ARG A 214 17.57 0.71 -4.88
CA ARG A 214 17.55 -0.09 -3.66
C ARG A 214 16.33 -1.01 -3.59
N LEU A 215 15.14 -0.46 -3.86
CA LEU A 215 13.91 -1.24 -3.90
C LEU A 215 13.93 -2.27 -5.02
N ARG A 216 14.42 -1.91 -6.20
CA ARG A 216 14.55 -2.80 -7.34
C ARG A 216 15.44 -4.00 -7.02
N SER A 217 16.57 -3.77 -6.37
CA SER A 217 17.46 -4.86 -5.94
C SER A 217 16.75 -5.84 -5.00
N MET A 218 16.08 -5.34 -3.97
CA MET A 218 15.38 -6.17 -2.99
C MET A 218 14.21 -6.93 -3.62
N LEU A 219 13.35 -6.25 -4.39
CA LEU A 219 12.18 -6.85 -5.01
C LEU A 219 12.56 -7.87 -6.10
N SER A 220 13.62 -7.59 -6.89
CA SER A 220 14.15 -8.57 -7.86
C SER A 220 14.71 -9.81 -7.18
N ALA A 221 15.35 -9.67 -6.02
CA ALA A 221 15.85 -10.81 -5.23
C ALA A 221 14.70 -11.70 -4.70
N ILE A 222 13.51 -11.14 -4.46
CA ILE A 222 12.30 -11.90 -4.12
C ILE A 222 11.73 -12.65 -5.35
N GLY A 223 11.92 -12.12 -6.55
CA GLY A 223 11.45 -12.69 -7.81
C GLY A 223 10.54 -11.79 -8.63
N TYR A 224 10.27 -10.56 -8.19
CA TYR A 224 9.52 -9.59 -8.98
C TYR A 224 10.31 -9.19 -10.24
N ARG A 225 9.63 -9.07 -11.38
CA ARG A 225 10.27 -8.84 -12.68
C ARG A 225 10.18 -7.39 -13.14
N GLU A 226 9.02 -6.78 -12.98
CA GLU A 226 8.76 -5.41 -13.36
C GLU A 226 8.50 -4.59 -12.09
N ILE A 227 9.30 -3.54 -11.87
CA ILE A 227 9.25 -2.74 -10.65
C ILE A 227 9.21 -1.27 -11.05
N VAL A 228 8.23 -0.55 -10.52
CA VAL A 228 8.07 0.89 -10.70
C VAL A 228 7.97 1.56 -9.33
N VAL A 229 8.81 2.57 -9.11
CA VAL A 229 8.76 3.39 -7.91
C VAL A 229 8.46 4.82 -8.33
N GLN A 230 7.28 5.32 -7.97
CA GLN A 230 6.81 6.65 -8.27
C GLN A 230 6.90 7.53 -7.02
N PRO A 231 7.84 8.49 -6.96
CA PRO A 231 7.97 9.41 -5.82
C PRO A 231 6.93 10.52 -5.87
N PHE A 232 6.50 10.97 -4.68
CA PHE A 232 5.66 12.14 -4.49
C PHE A 232 6.28 13.05 -3.43
N TYR A 233 6.32 14.35 -3.74
CA TYR A 233 6.99 15.34 -2.92
C TYR A 233 5.98 16.21 -2.17
N GLY A 234 6.41 16.70 -1.00
CA GLY A 234 5.61 17.55 -0.14
C GLY A 234 4.69 16.79 0.83
N HIS A 235 4.18 17.53 1.79
CA HIS A 235 3.24 17.05 2.82
C HIS A 235 2.50 18.22 3.45
N GLY A 236 1.39 17.95 4.14
CA GLY A 236 0.55 18.96 4.77
C GLY A 236 0.87 19.30 6.23
N TYR A 237 1.93 18.72 6.82
CA TYR A 237 2.19 18.84 8.27
C TYR A 237 2.51 20.27 8.73
N TYR A 238 3.16 21.08 7.88
CA TYR A 238 3.56 22.47 8.22
C TYR A 238 2.49 23.52 7.89
N ARG A 239 1.26 23.11 7.59
CA ARG A 239 0.18 24.06 7.20
C ARG A 239 -0.09 25.13 8.24
N TYR A 240 0.15 24.84 9.52
CA TYR A 240 -0.07 25.78 10.63
C TYR A 240 1.15 26.66 10.95
N PHE A 241 2.28 26.46 10.27
CA PHE A 241 3.52 27.20 10.47
C PHE A 241 3.97 27.86 9.16
N PRO A 242 3.43 29.06 8.81
CA PRO A 242 3.59 29.63 7.46
C PRO A 242 5.04 29.75 6.99
N LEU A 243 5.94 30.29 7.83
CA LEU A 243 7.36 30.41 7.45
C LEU A 243 8.03 29.08 7.19
N VAL A 244 7.79 28.07 8.02
CA VAL A 244 8.35 26.71 7.86
C VAL A 244 7.77 26.07 6.61
N ARG A 245 6.47 26.25 6.39
CA ARG A 245 5.77 25.76 5.20
C ARG A 245 6.38 26.34 3.92
N ASP A 246 6.56 27.64 3.85
CA ASP A 246 7.02 28.33 2.64
C ASP A 246 8.46 27.92 2.29
N VAL A 247 9.35 27.83 3.29
CA VAL A 247 10.72 27.30 3.11
C VAL A 247 10.69 25.84 2.67
N HIS A 248 9.86 25.03 3.30
CA HIS A 248 9.69 23.61 2.95
C HIS A 248 9.16 23.45 1.52
N GLU A 249 8.14 24.20 1.12
CA GLU A 249 7.57 24.15 -0.22
C GLU A 249 8.59 24.57 -1.29
N TRP A 250 9.39 25.60 -1.03
CA TRP A 250 10.48 26.02 -1.90
C TRP A 250 11.52 24.91 -2.08
N PHE A 251 12.00 24.31 -0.97
CA PHE A 251 12.97 23.21 -1.01
C PHE A 251 12.41 21.96 -1.68
N THR A 252 11.18 21.60 -1.38
CA THR A 252 10.44 20.49 -2.00
C THR A 252 10.29 20.71 -3.51
N GLY A 253 10.06 21.96 -3.93
CA GLY A 253 10.01 22.31 -5.35
C GLY A 253 11.35 22.07 -6.07
N ILE A 254 12.49 22.31 -5.40
CA ILE A 254 13.81 22.00 -5.93
C ILE A 254 14.01 20.48 -5.99
N ALA A 255 13.72 19.77 -4.89
CA ALA A 255 13.87 18.32 -4.80
C ALA A 255 13.07 17.61 -5.90
N ARG A 256 11.82 18.04 -6.15
CA ARG A 256 10.97 17.53 -7.23
C ARG A 256 11.56 17.78 -8.62
N ARG A 257 12.05 19.01 -8.91
CA ARG A 257 12.66 19.32 -10.22
C ARG A 257 13.97 18.58 -10.47
N ARG A 258 14.70 18.22 -9.40
CA ARG A 258 15.97 17.50 -9.47
C ARG A 258 15.82 15.98 -9.33
N ASP A 259 14.60 15.50 -9.16
CA ASP A 259 14.25 14.10 -8.83
C ASP A 259 15.11 13.53 -7.67
N TRP A 260 15.23 14.32 -6.60
CA TRP A 260 15.90 13.88 -5.38
C TRP A 260 15.01 12.91 -4.60
N ARG A 261 14.93 11.68 -5.07
CA ARG A 261 14.00 10.63 -4.60
C ARG A 261 14.09 10.36 -3.11
N LEU A 262 15.29 10.44 -2.53
CA LEU A 262 15.47 10.30 -1.07
C LEU A 262 14.67 11.34 -0.25
N LEU A 263 14.34 12.48 -0.84
CA LEU A 263 13.58 13.55 -0.19
C LEU A 263 12.08 13.54 -0.57
N ALA A 264 11.64 12.53 -1.29
CA ALA A 264 10.20 12.32 -1.49
C ALA A 264 9.53 12.07 -0.16
N SER A 265 8.29 12.51 -0.01
CA SER A 265 7.50 12.30 1.22
C SER A 265 6.67 11.03 1.17
N PHE A 266 6.29 10.62 -0.04
CA PHE A 266 5.50 9.41 -0.28
C PHE A 266 5.97 8.72 -1.55
N ALA A 267 5.64 7.46 -1.70
CA ALA A 267 5.87 6.72 -2.93
C ALA A 267 4.74 5.72 -3.21
N TYR A 268 4.42 5.52 -4.49
CA TYR A 268 3.81 4.30 -4.95
C TYR A 268 4.94 3.34 -5.33
N ILE A 269 4.89 2.14 -4.78
CA ILE A 269 5.80 1.05 -5.12
C ILE A 269 4.95 -0.02 -5.76
N ALA A 270 5.18 -0.27 -7.04
CA ALA A 270 4.45 -1.29 -7.78
C ALA A 270 5.43 -2.33 -8.31
N ALA A 271 5.07 -3.61 -8.17
CA ALA A 271 5.91 -4.72 -8.57
C ALA A 271 5.07 -5.88 -9.13
N ARG A 272 5.50 -6.48 -10.24
CA ARG A 272 4.82 -7.58 -10.92
C ARG A 272 5.55 -8.91 -10.69
N LYS A 273 4.81 -9.94 -10.34
CA LYS A 273 5.29 -11.32 -10.18
C LYS A 273 5.61 -11.97 -11.53
#